data_06273b636e0ae916b5ac50977a9ed274
#
_entry.id   06273b636e0ae916b5ac50977a9ed274
#
_cell.length_a   1.000
_cell.length_b   1.000
_cell.length_c   1.000
_cell.angle_alpha   90.00
_cell.angle_beta   90.00
_cell.angle_gamma   90.00
#
_symmetry.space_group_name_H-M   'P 1'
#
loop_
_entity.id
_entity.type
_entity.pdbx_description
1 polymer ?
#
loop_
_entity_poly.entity_id
_entity_poly.type
_entity_poly.pdbx_seq_one_letter_code
_entity_poly.pdbx_strand_id
1 'polypeptide(L)'
;MNYWLMKTEPSTFGIEHLAKKPRKTAMWDGVRNYQARNMLRDDFRKGDLAFIYHSSTEETGIAGIMQVVRTAYPDPTQFDKKNDHYDAGSKRDDPRWFVVDVQLKRRFKRVITLDELRKHESDELAGMLLLKRGMRLSITPVSDAHWQFILSLE
;
A
#
# COMPACT_ATOMS: atom_id res chain seq x y z
N MET A 1 -7.03 -12.04 -9.95
CA MET A 1 -6.78 -11.22 -8.76
C MET A 1 -5.31 -10.86 -8.69
N ASN A 2 -5.01 -9.61 -8.41
CA ASN A 2 -3.65 -9.15 -8.21
C ASN A 2 -3.34 -9.00 -6.73
N TYR A 3 -2.06 -9.14 -6.38
CA TYR A 3 -1.57 -8.88 -5.04
C TYR A 3 -0.64 -7.67 -5.06
N TRP A 4 -0.75 -6.85 -4.03
CA TRP A 4 -0.01 -5.60 -3.91
C TRP A 4 0.66 -5.49 -2.55
N LEU A 5 1.66 -4.64 -2.46
CA LEU A 5 2.22 -4.18 -1.18
C LEU A 5 2.16 -2.67 -1.19
N MET A 6 1.57 -2.09 -0.15
CA MET A 6 1.34 -0.65 -0.05
C MET A 6 1.98 -0.12 1.23
N LYS A 7 2.93 0.80 1.06
CA LYS A 7 3.70 1.37 2.16
C LYS A 7 3.00 2.57 2.76
N THR A 8 3.03 2.66 4.08
CA THR A 8 2.52 3.81 4.82
C THR A 8 3.35 4.03 6.07
N GLU A 9 3.41 5.27 6.55
CA GLU A 9 4.06 5.60 7.81
C GLU A 9 3.03 5.46 8.93
N PRO A 10 3.24 4.55 9.90
CA PRO A 10 2.21 4.28 10.92
C PRO A 10 1.96 5.46 11.86
N SER A 11 2.89 6.41 11.98
CA SER A 11 2.67 7.64 12.75
C SER A 11 1.63 8.55 12.09
N THR A 12 1.48 8.48 10.78
CA THR A 12 0.51 9.27 10.01
C THR A 12 -0.76 8.46 9.75
N PHE A 13 -0.61 7.27 9.17
CA PHE A 13 -1.74 6.37 8.91
C PHE A 13 -1.24 4.93 8.86
N GLY A 14 -1.50 4.16 9.91
CA GLY A 14 -1.12 2.76 9.97
C GLY A 14 -2.33 1.83 10.11
N ILE A 15 -2.05 0.56 10.34
CA ILE A 15 -3.08 -0.46 10.47
C ILE A 15 -4.04 -0.17 11.63
N GLU A 16 -3.54 0.45 12.70
CA GLU A 16 -4.38 0.85 13.85
C GLU A 16 -5.42 1.90 13.43
N HIS A 17 -5.01 2.87 12.61
CA HIS A 17 -5.91 3.89 12.10
C HIS A 17 -6.99 3.27 11.21
N LEU A 18 -6.58 2.36 10.32
CA LEU A 18 -7.51 1.67 9.42
C LEU A 18 -8.52 0.83 10.20
N ALA A 19 -8.05 0.13 11.25
CA ALA A 19 -8.91 -0.71 12.09
C ALA A 19 -10.00 0.09 12.81
N LYS A 20 -9.76 1.38 13.06
CA LYS A 20 -10.70 2.26 13.76
C LYS A 20 -11.65 3.01 12.83
N LYS A 21 -11.43 2.95 11.52
CA LYS A 21 -12.32 3.62 10.56
C LYS A 21 -13.67 2.89 10.47
N PRO A 22 -14.75 3.61 10.11
CA PRO A 22 -16.04 2.97 9.85
C PRO A 22 -15.88 1.83 8.84
N ARG A 23 -16.41 0.65 9.15
CA ARG A 23 -16.28 -0.56 8.33
C ARG A 23 -14.83 -0.95 8.06
N LYS A 24 -13.88 -0.41 8.85
CA LYS A 24 -12.44 -0.63 8.67
C LYS A 24 -12.00 -0.29 7.24
N THR A 25 -12.59 0.73 6.66
CA THR A 25 -12.41 1.14 5.28
C THR A 25 -11.90 2.57 5.21
N ALA A 26 -10.94 2.81 4.34
CA ALA A 26 -10.38 4.14 4.13
C ALA A 26 -9.96 4.33 2.69
N MET A 27 -9.96 5.59 2.29
CA MET A 27 -9.37 6.03 1.04
C MET A 27 -7.84 6.01 1.20
N TRP A 28 -7.14 5.38 0.26
CA TRP A 28 -5.67 5.37 0.26
C TRP A 28 -5.17 6.58 -0.53
N ASP A 29 -5.00 7.68 0.17
CA ASP A 29 -4.64 8.96 -0.43
C ASP A 29 -3.15 9.27 -0.36
N GLY A 30 -2.76 10.38 -0.96
CA GLY A 30 -1.41 10.92 -0.83
C GLY A 30 -0.35 10.29 -1.71
N VAL A 31 -0.72 9.42 -2.64
CA VAL A 31 0.24 8.85 -3.59
C VAL A 31 0.63 9.93 -4.60
N ARG A 32 1.92 10.32 -4.61
CA ARG A 32 2.44 11.44 -5.42
C ARG A 32 3.63 11.04 -6.28
N ASN A 33 3.65 9.78 -6.71
CA ASN A 33 4.61 9.25 -7.67
C ASN A 33 3.82 8.76 -8.88
N TYR A 34 4.21 9.17 -10.08
CA TYR A 34 3.45 8.83 -11.29
C TYR A 34 3.39 7.34 -11.58
N GLN A 35 4.45 6.60 -11.29
CA GLN A 35 4.46 5.16 -11.52
C GLN A 35 3.48 4.45 -10.58
N ALA A 36 3.48 4.82 -9.30
CA ALA A 36 2.52 4.28 -8.33
C ALA A 36 1.09 4.70 -8.69
N ARG A 37 0.89 5.97 -9.10
CA ARG A 37 -0.39 6.48 -9.57
C ARG A 37 -0.93 5.65 -10.73
N ASN A 38 -0.07 5.31 -11.68
CA ASN A 38 -0.47 4.52 -12.84
C ASN A 38 -0.96 3.13 -12.43
N MET A 39 -0.32 2.51 -11.43
CA MET A 39 -0.79 1.23 -10.90
C MET A 39 -2.17 1.36 -10.26
N LEU A 40 -2.37 2.38 -9.42
CA LEU A 40 -3.68 2.64 -8.78
C LEU A 40 -4.78 2.83 -9.83
N ARG A 41 -4.50 3.67 -10.81
CA ARG A 41 -5.48 4.06 -11.82
C ARG A 41 -5.81 2.92 -12.79
N ASP A 42 -4.78 2.20 -13.24
CA ASP A 42 -4.91 1.31 -14.39
C ASP A 42 -4.93 -0.18 -14.01
N ASP A 43 -4.26 -0.57 -12.92
CA ASP A 43 -4.00 -1.99 -12.63
C ASP A 43 -4.77 -2.54 -11.43
N PHE A 44 -5.13 -1.69 -10.47
CA PHE A 44 -5.88 -2.14 -9.31
C PHE A 44 -7.30 -2.52 -9.69
N ARG A 45 -7.77 -3.64 -9.13
CA ARG A 45 -9.13 -4.15 -9.35
C ARG A 45 -9.82 -4.40 -8.02
N LYS A 46 -11.12 -4.20 -8.00
CA LYS A 46 -11.94 -4.54 -6.83
C LYS A 46 -11.75 -6.02 -6.49
N GLY A 47 -11.46 -6.29 -5.23
CA GLY A 47 -11.18 -7.65 -4.75
C GLY A 47 -9.69 -7.96 -4.63
N ASP A 48 -8.81 -7.15 -5.23
CA ASP A 48 -7.38 -7.32 -5.06
C ASP A 48 -7.00 -7.24 -3.58
N LEU A 49 -5.99 -8.01 -3.18
CA LEU A 49 -5.47 -7.98 -1.81
C LEU A 49 -4.14 -7.26 -1.77
N ALA A 50 -3.89 -6.59 -0.66
CA ALA A 50 -2.65 -5.83 -0.46
C ALA A 50 -2.11 -6.04 0.95
N PHE A 51 -0.79 -6.20 1.05
CA PHE A 51 -0.11 -6.09 2.33
C PHE A 51 -0.04 -4.63 2.75
N ILE A 52 -0.33 -4.36 4.02
CA ILE A 52 -0.05 -3.07 4.63
C ILE A 52 1.37 -3.13 5.18
N TYR A 53 2.25 -2.29 4.62
CA TYR A 53 3.65 -2.24 5.00
C TYR A 53 3.93 -0.94 5.76
N HIS A 54 4.40 -1.08 6.99
CA HIS A 54 4.79 0.07 7.82
C HIS A 54 6.23 0.45 7.54
N SER A 55 6.43 1.68 7.07
CA SER A 55 7.75 2.25 6.79
C SER A 55 8.06 3.36 7.78
N SER A 56 9.35 3.78 7.86
CA SER A 56 9.79 4.89 8.72
C SER A 56 9.41 4.70 10.19
N THR A 57 9.62 3.49 10.68
CA THR A 57 9.33 3.11 12.07
C THR A 57 10.32 2.05 12.52
N GLU A 58 10.44 1.84 13.84
CA GLU A 58 11.36 0.84 14.39
C GLU A 58 11.02 -0.56 13.88
N GLU A 59 9.74 -0.90 13.88
CA GLU A 59 9.26 -2.21 13.44
C GLU A 59 8.79 -2.14 12.00
N THR A 60 9.71 -1.82 11.11
CA THR A 60 9.45 -1.75 9.67
C THR A 60 9.07 -3.13 9.13
N GLY A 61 7.93 -3.24 8.46
CA GLY A 61 7.49 -4.51 7.88
C GLY A 61 6.00 -4.60 7.59
N ILE A 62 5.56 -5.81 7.32
CA ILE A 62 4.17 -6.10 6.95
C ILE A 62 3.34 -6.31 8.20
N ALA A 63 2.28 -5.52 8.34
CA ALA A 63 1.42 -5.54 9.54
C ALA A 63 0.11 -6.30 9.33
N GLY A 64 -0.33 -6.48 8.10
CA GLY A 64 -1.59 -7.16 7.82
C GLY A 64 -2.00 -7.11 6.36
N ILE A 65 -3.26 -7.45 6.13
CA ILE A 65 -3.84 -7.56 4.78
C ILE A 65 -5.07 -6.68 4.70
N MET A 66 -5.20 -5.96 3.59
CA MET A 66 -6.39 -5.20 3.24
C MET A 66 -6.87 -5.59 1.84
N GLN A 67 -8.12 -5.28 1.53
CA GLN A 67 -8.73 -5.58 0.24
C GLN A 67 -9.19 -4.30 -0.43
N VAL A 68 -8.97 -4.21 -1.74
CA VAL A 68 -9.50 -3.11 -2.55
C VAL A 68 -11.00 -3.29 -2.69
N VAL A 69 -11.77 -2.32 -2.19
CA VAL A 69 -13.24 -2.36 -2.21
C VAL A 69 -13.85 -1.31 -3.14
N ARG A 70 -13.06 -0.35 -3.59
CA ARG A 70 -13.46 0.62 -4.61
C ARG A 70 -12.25 0.95 -5.46
N THR A 71 -12.44 0.87 -6.78
CA THR A 71 -11.38 1.17 -7.76
C THR A 71 -11.16 2.67 -7.93
N ALA A 72 -10.13 3.02 -8.68
CA ALA A 72 -9.57 4.36 -8.77
C ALA A 72 -10.58 5.47 -9.03
N TYR A 73 -10.45 6.54 -8.25
CA TYR A 73 -11.15 7.80 -8.45
C TYR A 73 -10.19 8.93 -8.05
N PRO A 74 -10.48 10.19 -8.46
CA PRO A 74 -9.55 11.29 -8.16
C PRO A 74 -9.36 11.48 -6.66
N ASP A 75 -8.09 11.63 -6.25
CA ASP A 75 -7.73 11.92 -4.87
C ASP A 75 -8.21 13.34 -4.51
N PRO A 76 -9.18 13.48 -3.58
CA PRO A 76 -9.71 14.81 -3.25
C PRO A 76 -8.68 15.69 -2.53
N THR A 77 -7.67 15.12 -1.88
CA THR A 77 -6.68 15.90 -1.13
C THR A 77 -5.81 16.75 -2.05
N GLN A 78 -5.70 16.41 -3.33
CA GLN A 78 -4.92 17.21 -4.28
C GLN A 78 -5.53 18.58 -4.52
N PHE A 79 -6.81 18.77 -4.23
CA PHE A 79 -7.53 20.05 -4.44
C PHE A 79 -7.73 20.84 -3.16
N ASP A 80 -7.34 20.31 -2.01
CA ASP A 80 -7.50 20.94 -0.71
C ASP A 80 -6.21 21.68 -0.32
N LYS A 81 -6.26 23.02 -0.37
CA LYS A 81 -5.11 23.87 -0.09
C LYS A 81 -4.54 23.70 1.32
N LYS A 82 -5.33 23.17 2.25
CA LYS A 82 -4.91 22.94 3.63
C LYS A 82 -4.28 21.57 3.85
N ASN A 83 -4.34 20.69 2.86
CA ASN A 83 -3.83 19.33 2.95
C ASN A 83 -2.38 19.28 2.48
N ASP A 84 -1.55 18.50 3.16
CA ASP A 84 -0.14 18.32 2.82
C ASP A 84 0.03 17.74 1.41
N HIS A 85 -0.98 17.08 0.87
CA HIS A 85 -0.95 16.48 -0.45
C HIS A 85 -1.52 17.39 -1.56
N TYR A 86 -1.76 18.66 -1.24
CA TYR A 86 -2.28 19.63 -2.21
C TYR A 86 -1.34 19.76 -3.40
N ASP A 87 -1.91 19.75 -4.61
CA ASP A 87 -1.16 19.96 -5.84
C ASP A 87 -1.85 21.05 -6.68
N ALA A 88 -1.28 22.24 -6.66
CA ALA A 88 -1.81 23.39 -7.38
C ALA A 88 -1.84 23.17 -8.91
N GLY A 89 -1.00 22.29 -9.43
CA GLY A 89 -0.94 21.99 -10.85
C GLY A 89 -1.98 20.98 -11.33
N SER A 90 -2.66 20.29 -10.41
CA SER A 90 -3.69 19.34 -10.79
C SER A 90 -5.02 20.06 -11.02
N LYS A 91 -5.79 19.61 -12.01
CA LYS A 91 -7.07 20.21 -12.38
C LYS A 91 -8.21 19.23 -12.16
N ARG A 92 -9.37 19.75 -11.73
CA ARG A 92 -10.53 18.89 -11.47
C ARG A 92 -11.05 18.17 -12.73
N ASP A 93 -10.87 18.79 -13.89
CA ASP A 93 -11.26 18.18 -15.16
C ASP A 93 -10.18 17.27 -15.77
N ASP A 94 -8.97 17.28 -15.18
CA ASP A 94 -7.87 16.42 -15.59
C ASP A 94 -6.97 16.12 -14.38
N PRO A 95 -7.46 15.31 -13.44
CA PRO A 95 -6.72 15.07 -12.20
C PRO A 95 -5.47 14.23 -12.42
N ARG A 96 -4.40 14.57 -11.70
CA ARG A 96 -3.14 13.84 -11.74
C ARG A 96 -3.13 12.64 -10.81
N TRP A 97 -3.82 12.73 -9.67
CA TRP A 97 -3.67 11.81 -8.54
C TRP A 97 -4.96 11.06 -8.26
N PHE A 98 -4.81 9.79 -7.95
CA PHE A 98 -5.94 8.87 -7.76
C PHE A 98 -5.81 8.11 -6.45
N VAL A 99 -6.93 7.63 -5.96
CA VAL A 99 -7.04 6.79 -4.77
C VAL A 99 -7.83 5.54 -5.10
N VAL A 100 -7.67 4.54 -4.25
CA VAL A 100 -8.59 3.40 -4.16
C VAL A 100 -9.07 3.33 -2.72
N ASP A 101 -10.22 2.71 -2.47
CA ASP A 101 -10.65 2.43 -1.11
C ASP A 101 -10.21 1.02 -0.73
N VAL A 102 -9.69 0.89 0.48
CA VAL A 102 -9.20 -0.36 1.03
C VAL A 102 -9.90 -0.67 2.33
N GLN A 103 -10.15 -1.94 2.57
CA GLN A 103 -10.78 -2.43 3.81
C GLN A 103 -9.84 -3.40 4.50
N LEU A 104 -9.65 -3.22 5.80
CA LEU A 104 -8.83 -4.14 6.59
C LEU A 104 -9.49 -5.52 6.62
N LYS A 105 -8.72 -6.55 6.27
CA LYS A 105 -9.19 -7.94 6.28
C LYS A 105 -8.57 -8.74 7.40
N ARG A 106 -7.29 -8.51 7.70
CA ARG A 106 -6.58 -9.30 8.69
C ARG A 106 -5.41 -8.53 9.28
N ARG A 107 -5.32 -8.51 10.60
CA ARG A 107 -4.13 -8.02 11.30
C ARG A 107 -3.26 -9.23 11.60
N PHE A 108 -1.97 -9.11 11.30
CA PHE A 108 -1.02 -10.14 11.68
C PHE A 108 -0.80 -10.12 13.20
N LYS A 109 -0.52 -11.26 13.78
CA LYS A 109 -0.22 -11.36 15.20
C LYS A 109 1.06 -10.62 15.57
N ARG A 110 1.96 -10.51 14.61
CA ARG A 110 3.21 -9.77 14.71
C ARG A 110 3.54 -9.12 13.38
N VAL A 111 4.32 -8.07 13.40
CA VAL A 111 4.85 -7.49 12.16
C VAL A 111 5.88 -8.45 11.57
N ILE A 112 5.72 -8.80 10.31
CA ILE A 112 6.76 -9.54 9.58
C ILE A 112 7.76 -8.49 9.11
N THR A 113 8.90 -8.41 9.81
CA THR A 113 9.84 -7.32 9.61
C THR A 113 10.59 -7.41 8.29
N LEU A 114 11.06 -6.25 7.82
CA LEU A 114 11.91 -6.19 6.64
C LEU A 114 13.17 -7.06 6.81
N ASP A 115 13.77 -7.06 8.01
CA ASP A 115 14.94 -7.87 8.30
C ASP A 115 14.64 -9.37 8.13
N GLU A 116 13.48 -9.80 8.58
CA GLU A 116 13.04 -11.18 8.40
C GLU A 116 12.84 -11.51 6.92
N LEU A 117 12.19 -10.61 6.18
CA LEU A 117 11.96 -10.81 4.74
C LEU A 117 13.30 -10.91 3.98
N ARG A 118 14.28 -10.10 4.36
CA ARG A 118 15.60 -10.12 3.71
C ARG A 118 16.35 -11.42 3.89
N LYS A 119 16.05 -12.18 4.92
CA LYS A 119 16.65 -13.52 5.12
C LYS A 119 16.28 -14.49 4.01
N HIS A 120 15.21 -14.20 3.27
CA HIS A 120 14.69 -15.05 2.19
C HIS A 120 14.89 -14.45 0.81
N GLU A 121 15.63 -13.33 0.70
CA GLU A 121 15.76 -12.60 -0.57
C GLU A 121 16.51 -13.36 -1.65
N SER A 122 17.34 -14.34 -1.27
CA SER A 122 18.03 -15.19 -2.22
C SER A 122 17.32 -16.51 -2.50
N ASP A 123 16.24 -16.78 -1.78
CA ASP A 123 15.50 -18.04 -1.82
C ASP A 123 14.04 -17.80 -2.22
N GLU A 124 13.12 -18.00 -1.26
CA GLU A 124 11.68 -17.93 -1.53
C GLU A 124 11.19 -16.56 -1.98
N LEU A 125 11.88 -15.48 -1.59
CA LEU A 125 11.53 -14.13 -1.98
C LEU A 125 12.45 -13.54 -3.05
N ALA A 126 13.18 -14.40 -3.77
CA ALA A 126 14.04 -13.94 -4.85
C ALA A 126 13.24 -13.16 -5.89
N GLY A 127 13.73 -11.98 -6.25
CA GLY A 127 13.08 -11.10 -7.21
C GLY A 127 11.94 -10.24 -6.67
N MET A 128 11.63 -10.34 -5.37
CA MET A 128 10.59 -9.49 -4.77
C MET A 128 10.99 -8.02 -4.85
N LEU A 129 10.11 -7.19 -5.43
CA LEU A 129 10.42 -5.78 -5.69
C LEU A 129 10.73 -5.00 -4.43
N LEU A 130 10.01 -5.25 -3.33
CA LEU A 130 10.27 -4.59 -2.04
C LEU A 130 11.74 -4.70 -1.63
N LEU A 131 12.36 -5.85 -1.87
CA LEU A 131 13.72 -6.15 -1.41
C LEU A 131 14.80 -5.68 -2.38
N LYS A 132 14.39 -5.19 -3.55
CA LYS A 132 15.31 -4.73 -4.57
C LYS A 132 16.04 -3.48 -4.10
N ARG A 133 17.37 -3.46 -4.29
CA ARG A 133 18.21 -2.32 -3.89
C ARG A 133 17.73 -1.05 -4.57
N GLY A 134 17.55 0.01 -3.78
CA GLY A 134 17.13 1.32 -4.29
C GLY A 134 15.63 1.43 -4.61
N MET A 135 14.83 0.42 -4.24
CA MET A 135 13.40 0.46 -4.46
C MET A 135 12.76 1.53 -3.58
N ARG A 136 12.13 2.53 -4.20
CA ARG A 136 11.50 3.67 -3.50
C ARG A 136 10.00 3.79 -3.75
N LEU A 137 9.43 2.89 -4.57
CA LEU A 137 7.99 2.94 -4.84
C LEU A 137 7.19 2.59 -3.59
N SER A 138 6.14 3.36 -3.33
CA SER A 138 5.23 3.11 -2.21
C SER A 138 4.23 2.01 -2.49
N ILE A 139 4.08 1.62 -3.76
CA ILE A 139 3.19 0.55 -4.18
C ILE A 139 3.99 -0.36 -5.11
N THR A 140 3.98 -1.65 -4.82
CA THR A 140 4.62 -2.66 -5.66
C THR A 140 3.70 -3.87 -5.84
N PRO A 141 3.70 -4.49 -7.03
CA PRO A 141 3.01 -5.77 -7.19
C PRO A 141 3.76 -6.88 -6.46
N VAL A 142 3.01 -7.88 -6.03
CA VAL A 142 3.55 -9.06 -5.34
C VAL A 142 3.11 -10.29 -6.13
N SER A 143 4.04 -11.20 -6.43
CA SER A 143 3.70 -12.43 -7.11
C SER A 143 2.89 -13.34 -6.18
N ASP A 144 2.12 -14.25 -6.77
CA ASP A 144 1.36 -15.24 -6.00
C ASP A 144 2.28 -16.06 -5.09
N ALA A 145 3.44 -16.51 -5.62
CA ALA A 145 4.39 -17.29 -4.84
C ALA A 145 4.93 -16.52 -3.63
N HIS A 146 5.30 -15.27 -3.83
CA HIS A 146 5.78 -14.41 -2.73
C HIS A 146 4.68 -14.13 -1.72
N TRP A 147 3.47 -13.90 -2.18
CA TRP A 147 2.31 -13.68 -1.32
C TRP A 147 2.08 -14.88 -0.40
N GLN A 148 2.01 -16.08 -0.97
CA GLN A 148 1.77 -17.31 -0.22
C GLN A 148 2.90 -17.60 0.77
N PHE A 149 4.14 -17.38 0.35
CA PHE A 149 5.28 -17.58 1.23
C PHE A 149 5.21 -16.67 2.46
N ILE A 150 4.91 -15.38 2.25
CA ILE A 150 4.82 -14.42 3.34
C ILE A 150 3.71 -14.81 4.31
N LEU A 151 2.57 -15.28 3.82
CA LEU A 151 1.50 -15.78 4.69
C LEU A 151 1.97 -16.93 5.57
N SER A 152 2.89 -17.77 5.07
CA SER A 152 3.42 -18.89 5.84
C SER A 152 4.33 -18.47 6.99
N LEU A 153 4.84 -17.24 6.96
CA LEU A 153 5.72 -16.70 8.01
C LEU A 153 4.96 -16.21 9.24
N GLU A 154 3.70 -15.94 9.09
CA GLU A 154 2.87 -15.40 10.18
C GLU A 154 2.69 -16.40 11.33
#